data_2a638e460b3195ace11681a8e3c22943
#
_entry.id   2a638e460b3195ace11681a8e3c22943
#
_cell.length_a   1.000
_cell.length_b   1.000
_cell.length_c   1.000
_cell.angle_alpha   90.00
_cell.angle_beta   90.00
_cell.angle_gamma   90.00
#
_symmetry.space_group_name_H-M   'P 1'
#
loop_
_entity.id
_entity.type
_entity.pdbx_description
1 polymer ?
#
loop_
_entity_poly.entity_id
_entity_poly.type
_entity_poly.pdbx_seq_one_letter_code
_entity_poly.pdbx_strand_id
1 'polypeptide(L)' 'MTPLNEQAYNYLQKLIMENHFSYQEVYSETKLSKELGISRTPLRDAVHRLAQEGYIDIIPSKGFMLHQMDQIGRAHV' A
#
# COMPACT_ATOMS: atom_id res chain seq x y z
N MET A 1 -19.15 -6.13 12.41
CA MET A 1 -18.78 -6.26 11.00
C MET A 1 -17.71 -5.25 10.63
N THR A 2 -16.69 -5.70 9.96
CA THR A 2 -15.57 -4.82 9.64
C THR A 2 -15.84 -4.08 8.32
N PRO A 3 -15.67 -2.76 8.29
CA PRO A 3 -15.86 -2.01 7.04
C PRO A 3 -14.92 -2.48 5.94
N LEU A 4 -15.33 -2.31 4.70
CA LEU A 4 -14.51 -2.76 3.58
C LEU A 4 -13.15 -2.08 3.52
N ASN A 5 -13.10 -0.78 3.85
CA ASN A 5 -11.81 -0.09 3.81
C ASN A 5 -10.87 -0.62 4.88
N GLU A 6 -11.41 -1.07 6.02
CA GLU A 6 -10.57 -1.65 7.05
C GLU A 6 -10.12 -3.05 6.67
N GLN A 7 -11.00 -3.81 6.03
CA GLN A 7 -10.61 -5.12 5.52
C GLN A 7 -9.51 -4.98 4.48
N ALA A 8 -9.64 -4.00 3.59
CA ALA A 8 -8.62 -3.76 2.58
C ALA A 8 -7.29 -3.35 3.23
N TYR A 9 -7.37 -2.49 4.25
CA TYR A 9 -6.17 -2.07 4.97
C TYR A 9 -5.46 -3.26 5.60
N ASN A 10 -6.21 -4.08 6.31
CA ASN A 10 -5.63 -5.25 6.97
C ASN A 10 -5.00 -6.22 5.98
N TYR A 11 -5.67 -6.40 4.85
CA TYR A 11 -5.17 -7.30 3.83
C TYR A 11 -3.87 -6.77 3.21
N LEU A 12 -3.86 -5.48 2.88
CA LEU A 12 -2.66 -4.88 2.30
C LEU A 12 -1.51 -4.87 3.29
N GLN A 13 -1.78 -4.57 4.55
CA GLN A 13 -0.76 -4.58 5.57
C GLN A 13 -0.13 -5.97 5.68
N LYS A 14 -0.96 -7.00 5.62
CA LYS A 14 -0.48 -8.36 5.68
C LYS A 14 0.41 -8.68 4.48
N LEU A 15 0.00 -8.25 3.28
CA LEU A 15 0.81 -8.48 2.09
C LEU A 15 2.17 -7.79 2.20
N ILE A 16 2.20 -6.59 2.76
CA ILE A 16 3.44 -5.87 2.95
C ILE A 16 4.34 -6.61 3.92
N MET A 17 3.78 -7.05 5.04
CA MET A 17 4.55 -7.73 6.07
C MET A 17 5.07 -9.09 5.61
N GLU A 18 4.37 -9.73 4.69
CA GLU A 18 4.78 -11.02 4.17
C GLU A 18 5.64 -10.90 2.91
N ASN A 19 6.04 -9.67 2.59
CA ASN A 19 6.91 -9.41 1.44
C ASN A 19 6.33 -9.83 0.10
N HIS A 20 5.01 -9.67 -0.03
CA HIS A 20 4.36 -9.96 -1.31
C HIS A 20 4.53 -8.84 -2.31
N PHE A 21 4.94 -7.66 -1.86
CA PHE A 21 5.23 -6.55 -2.74
C PHE A 21 6.73 -6.37 -2.86
N SER A 22 7.18 -6.03 -4.06
CA SER A 22 8.58 -5.76 -4.30
C SER A 22 8.85 -4.27 -4.18
N TYR A 23 10.02 -3.93 -3.67
CA TYR A 23 10.45 -2.54 -3.70
C TYR A 23 10.72 -2.17 -5.14
N GLN A 24 10.60 -0.90 -5.46
CA GLN A 24 10.89 -0.40 -6.80
C GLN A 24 9.86 -0.81 -7.85
N GLU A 25 8.73 -1.36 -7.42
CA GLU A 25 7.67 -1.71 -8.35
C GLU A 25 6.43 -0.90 -8.05
N VAL A 26 5.79 -0.35 -9.09
CA VAL A 26 4.58 0.43 -8.93
C VAL A 26 3.37 -0.48 -9.11
N TYR A 27 2.45 -0.42 -8.15
CA TYR A 27 1.25 -1.25 -8.16
C TYR A 27 0.03 -0.40 -8.45
N SER A 28 -0.85 -0.90 -9.31
CA SER A 28 -2.04 -0.18 -9.71
C SER A 28 -3.20 -0.46 -8.75
N GLU A 29 -3.85 0.59 -8.27
CA GLU A 29 -5.03 0.43 -7.43
C GLU A 29 -6.14 -0.29 -8.19
N THR A 30 -6.31 0.04 -9.46
CA THR A 30 -7.35 -0.59 -10.28
C THR A 30 -7.12 -2.08 -10.40
N LYS A 31 -5.90 -2.47 -10.70
CA LYS A 31 -5.57 -3.87 -10.84
C LYS A 31 -5.75 -4.60 -9.53
N LEU A 32 -5.30 -3.99 -8.45
CA LEU A 32 -5.39 -4.62 -7.15
C LEU A 32 -6.84 -4.77 -6.70
N SER A 33 -7.69 -3.78 -6.99
CA SER A 33 -9.10 -3.87 -6.63
C SER A 33 -9.75 -5.04 -7.35
N LYS A 34 -9.36 -5.30 -8.59
CA LYS A 34 -9.90 -6.44 -9.32
C LYS A 34 -9.43 -7.75 -8.71
N GLU A 35 -8.18 -7.81 -8.31
CA GLU A 35 -7.65 -9.03 -7.72
C GLU A 35 -8.30 -9.34 -6.37
N LEU A 36 -8.61 -8.31 -5.61
CA LEU A 36 -9.22 -8.48 -4.31
C LEU A 36 -10.74 -8.62 -4.37
N GLY A 37 -11.33 -8.25 -5.50
CA GLY A 37 -12.77 -8.32 -5.63
C GLY A 37 -13.50 -7.24 -4.87
N ILE A 38 -12.88 -6.09 -4.65
CA ILE A 38 -13.53 -4.98 -3.96
C ILE A 38 -13.46 -3.74 -4.85
N SER A 39 -14.29 -2.74 -4.54
CA SER A 39 -14.28 -1.54 -5.32
C SER A 39 -13.05 -0.71 -4.99
N ARG A 40 -12.75 0.27 -5.84
CA ARG A 40 -11.57 1.08 -5.67
C ARG A 40 -11.64 2.03 -4.47
N THR A 41 -12.83 2.47 -4.12
CA THR A 41 -12.97 3.44 -3.04
C THR A 41 -12.43 2.94 -1.70
N PRO A 42 -12.86 1.78 -1.20
CA PRO A 42 -12.30 1.28 0.05
C PRO A 42 -10.82 0.93 -0.07
N LEU A 43 -10.40 0.48 -1.25
CA LEU A 43 -9.00 0.17 -1.45
C LEU A 43 -8.16 1.44 -1.41
N ARG A 44 -8.64 2.50 -2.05
CA ARG A 44 -7.94 3.76 -2.07
C ARG A 44 -7.78 4.33 -0.66
N ASP A 45 -8.83 4.21 0.16
CA ASP A 45 -8.74 4.66 1.54
C ASP A 45 -7.65 3.91 2.29
N ALA A 46 -7.58 2.59 2.08
CA ALA A 46 -6.56 1.78 2.72
C ALA A 46 -5.15 2.16 2.25
N VAL A 47 -5.00 2.41 0.96
CA VAL A 47 -3.72 2.83 0.40
C VAL A 47 -3.27 4.15 1.00
N HIS A 48 -4.20 5.11 1.08
CA HIS A 48 -3.86 6.41 1.66
C HIS A 48 -3.49 6.30 3.13
N ARG A 49 -4.17 5.43 3.86
CA ARG A 49 -3.85 5.22 5.27
C ARG A 49 -2.47 4.63 5.43
N LEU A 50 -2.12 3.64 4.61
CA LEU A 50 -0.80 3.05 4.66
C LEU A 50 0.28 4.05 4.27
N ALA A 51 -0.03 4.93 3.33
CA ALA A 51 0.90 5.98 2.94
C ALA A 51 1.16 6.94 4.09
N GLN A 52 0.11 7.30 4.82
CA GLN A 52 0.27 8.18 5.98
C GLN A 52 1.10 7.52 7.07
N GLU A 53 1.04 6.21 7.15
CA GLU A 53 1.80 5.47 8.15
C GLU A 53 3.23 5.17 7.72
N GLY A 54 3.58 5.53 6.48
CA GLY A 54 4.94 5.37 6.02
C GLY A 54 5.28 4.05 5.38
N TYR A 55 4.29 3.20 5.14
CA TYR A 55 4.56 1.90 4.52
C TYR A 55 4.68 1.97 3.00
N ILE A 56 3.97 2.90 2.39
CA ILE A 56 3.98 3.02 0.93
C ILE A 56 4.02 4.47 0.52
N ASP A 57 4.36 4.70 -0.74
CA ASP A 57 4.36 6.03 -1.34
C ASP A 57 3.35 6.05 -2.47
N ILE A 58 2.53 7.07 -2.53
CA ILE A 58 1.55 7.20 -3.59
C ILE A 58 2.19 7.89 -4.78
N ILE A 59 2.07 7.27 -5.95
CA ILE A 59 2.62 7.80 -7.20
C ILE A 59 1.45 8.35 -7.99
N PRO A 60 1.36 9.67 -8.17
CA PRO A 60 0.22 10.26 -8.87
C PRO A 60 0.01 9.65 -10.24
N SER A 61 -1.24 9.34 -10.56
CA SER A 61 -1.65 8.79 -11.85
C SER A 61 -1.15 7.39 -12.14
N LYS A 62 -0.38 6.79 -11.24
CA LYS A 62 0.17 5.45 -11.49
C LYS A 62 -0.24 4.44 -10.45
N GLY A 63 -0.30 4.82 -9.18
CA GLY A 63 -0.65 3.89 -8.13
C GLY A 63 0.16 4.11 -6.88
N PHE A 64 0.82 3.08 -6.42
CA PHE A 64 1.64 3.19 -5.22
C PHE A 64 2.81 2.22 -5.29
N MET A 65 3.80 2.45 -4.44
CA MET A 65 4.93 1.53 -4.31
C MET A 65 5.35 1.50 -2.85
N LEU A 66 6.09 0.47 -2.48
CA LEU A 66 6.57 0.38 -1.11
C LEU A 66 7.53 1.52 -0.83
N HIS A 67 7.40 2.07 0.38
CA HIS A 67 8.31 3.12 0.81
C HIS A 67 9.66 2.50 1.10
N GLN A 68 10.70 2.98 0.43
CA GLN A 68 12.03 2.48 0.70
C GLN A 68 12.59 3.14 1.92
N MET A 69 12.97 2.33 2.88
CA MET A 69 13.61 2.85 4.06
C MET A 69 15.05 3.11 3.68
N ASP A 70 15.43 4.35 3.71
CA ASP A 70 16.79 4.68 3.43
C ASP A 70 17.62 4.52 4.68
N GLN A 71 18.15 3.35 4.82
CA GLN A 71 18.91 3.06 6.00
C GLN A 71 20.12 3.92 6.12
N ILE A 72 20.62 4.32 5.00
CA ILE A 72 21.80 5.11 5.04
C ILE A 72 21.56 6.44 5.60
N GLY A 73 20.52 7.03 5.19
CA GLY A 73 20.24 8.36 5.61
C GLY A 73 20.21 8.49 7.08
N ARG A 74 19.93 7.46 7.74
CA ARG A 74 19.83 7.58 9.02
C ARG A 74 20.91 7.31 9.66
N ALA A 75 21.48 6.66 9.15
CA ALA A 75 22.59 6.45 9.92
C ALA A 75 23.21 7.74 10.18
N HIS A 76 22.85 8.26 10.18
CA HIS A 76 23.38 9.06 10.51
C HIS A 76 23.46 9.65 11.22
N VAL A 77 23.07 9.38 11.19
CA VAL A 77 23.16 9.77 11.73
C VAL A 77 23.55 9.98 12.25
#